data_5e306cf588c24ffd38b8d546c12748d6
#
_entry.id   5e306cf588c24ffd38b8d546c12748d6
#
_cell.length_a   1.000
_cell.length_b   1.000
_cell.length_c   1.000
_cell.angle_alpha   90.00
_cell.angle_beta   90.00
_cell.angle_gamma   90.00
#
_symmetry.space_group_name_H-M   'P 1'
#
loop_
_entity.id
_entity.type
_entity.pdbx_description
1 polymer ?
#
loop_
_entity_poly.entity_id
_entity_poly.type
_entity_poly.pdbx_seq_one_letter_code
_entity_poly.pdbx_strand_id
1 'polypeptide(L)'
;MIQDGNQRRKKKMSNSIKCDLCEKIFFSDQIKIEKENVTCLPEEIKEPIATYYKCPHCKAKYLIGVKSKDIKELLMEFEVLKVRHANQLRAGAPQSQLARNVEVLQEMYKKIVCAGHALKEAVLDATDEYANKRVCPDVDQAMPEEAPKNDKGTGARNS
;
A
#
# COMPACT_ATOMS: atom_id res chain seq x y z
N MET A 1 6.10 47.11 -9.78
CA MET A 1 5.29 45.94 -9.39
C MET A 1 5.99 44.70 -9.91
N ILE A 2 6.74 44.04 -9.06
CA ILE A 2 7.51 42.84 -9.38
C ILE A 2 6.88 41.71 -8.62
N GLN A 3 6.24 40.77 -9.31
CA GLN A 3 5.73 39.55 -8.74
C GLN A 3 6.73 38.42 -9.06
N ASP A 4 7.65 38.18 -8.14
CA ASP A 4 8.49 37.00 -8.15
C ASP A 4 7.71 35.80 -7.66
N GLY A 5 7.08 35.11 -8.60
CA GLY A 5 6.46 33.81 -8.37
C GLY A 5 7.51 32.72 -8.18
N ASN A 6 7.99 32.56 -6.96
CA ASN A 6 8.90 31.48 -6.57
C ASN A 6 8.18 30.11 -6.60
N GLN A 7 8.01 29.56 -7.79
CA GLN A 7 7.59 28.18 -7.96
C GLN A 7 8.74 27.25 -7.55
N ARG A 8 8.80 26.88 -6.29
CA ARG A 8 9.62 25.76 -5.81
C ARG A 8 9.14 24.48 -6.49
N ARG A 9 9.73 24.14 -7.63
CA ARG A 9 9.59 22.83 -8.27
C ARG A 9 10.05 21.78 -7.25
N LYS A 10 9.10 21.06 -6.63
CA LYS A 10 9.40 19.89 -5.82
C LYS A 10 10.16 18.92 -6.73
N LYS A 11 11.46 18.78 -6.50
CA LYS A 11 12.33 17.83 -7.20
C LYS A 11 11.78 16.42 -6.87
N LYS A 12 11.06 15.84 -7.84
CA LYS A 12 10.51 14.49 -7.72
C LYS A 12 11.70 13.54 -7.64
N MET A 13 11.97 12.97 -6.46
CA MET A 13 13.01 11.97 -6.30
C MET A 13 12.57 10.72 -7.05
N SER A 14 13.18 10.46 -8.21
CA SER A 14 12.98 9.22 -8.94
C SER A 14 13.90 8.15 -8.37
N ASN A 15 13.31 7.02 -7.95
CA ASN A 15 14.08 5.88 -7.46
C ASN A 15 14.63 5.08 -8.66
N SER A 16 15.87 4.61 -8.54
CA SER A 16 16.46 3.70 -9.50
C SER A 16 15.97 2.27 -9.27
N ILE A 17 15.63 1.57 -10.34
CA ILE A 17 15.14 0.20 -10.35
C ILE A 17 16.04 -0.61 -11.27
N LYS A 18 16.53 -1.77 -10.82
CA LYS A 18 17.27 -2.72 -11.64
C LYS A 18 16.33 -3.80 -12.15
N CYS A 19 16.33 -4.07 -13.45
CA CYS A 19 15.58 -5.17 -14.03
C CYS A 19 16.29 -6.50 -13.77
N ASP A 20 15.60 -7.49 -13.20
CA ASP A 20 16.18 -8.79 -12.88
C ASP A 20 16.52 -9.63 -14.13
N LEU A 21 15.83 -9.39 -15.26
CA LEU A 21 16.04 -10.16 -16.48
C LEU A 21 17.13 -9.58 -17.39
N CYS A 22 17.19 -8.27 -17.57
CA CYS A 22 18.16 -7.64 -18.46
C CYS A 22 19.25 -6.85 -17.72
N GLU A 23 19.20 -6.82 -16.39
CA GLU A 23 20.13 -6.17 -15.46
C GLU A 23 20.30 -4.65 -15.64
N LYS A 24 19.60 -4.04 -16.59
CA LYS A 24 19.66 -2.61 -16.84
C LYS A 24 18.91 -1.82 -15.76
N ILE A 25 19.47 -0.66 -15.43
CA ILE A 25 18.88 0.28 -14.46
C ILE A 25 18.01 1.28 -15.23
N PHE A 26 16.85 1.60 -14.66
CA PHE A 26 15.93 2.63 -15.11
C PHE A 26 15.32 3.35 -13.92
N PHE A 27 14.65 4.46 -14.14
CA PHE A 27 14.06 5.26 -13.08
C PHE A 27 12.54 5.08 -12.99
N SER A 28 11.99 5.27 -11.80
CA SER A 28 10.55 5.10 -11.54
C SER A 28 9.64 6.01 -12.38
N ASP A 29 10.15 7.15 -12.85
CA ASP A 29 9.46 8.08 -13.75
C ASP A 29 9.39 7.60 -15.22
N GLN A 30 10.20 6.60 -15.58
CA GLN A 30 10.20 5.95 -16.90
C GLN A 30 9.19 4.79 -16.99
N ILE A 31 8.56 4.43 -15.87
CA ILE A 31 7.62 3.31 -15.81
C ILE A 31 6.21 3.81 -16.11
N LYS A 32 5.54 3.08 -17.00
CA LYS A 32 4.10 3.21 -17.18
C LYS A 32 3.41 2.06 -16.45
N ILE A 33 2.52 2.41 -15.54
CA ILE A 33 1.69 1.42 -14.84
C ILE A 33 0.51 1.09 -15.74
N GLU A 34 0.34 -0.20 -16.04
CA GLU A 34 -0.73 -0.74 -16.87
C GLU A 34 -1.64 -1.65 -16.04
N LYS A 35 -2.85 -1.88 -16.53
CA LYS A 35 -3.83 -2.78 -15.91
C LYS A 35 -4.39 -3.71 -16.96
N GLU A 36 -4.61 -4.98 -16.58
CA GLU A 36 -5.24 -5.96 -17.44
C GLU A 36 -6.17 -6.88 -16.62
N ASN A 37 -7.20 -7.42 -17.29
CA ASN A 37 -8.06 -8.42 -16.68
C ASN A 37 -7.30 -9.75 -16.62
N VAL A 38 -7.38 -10.43 -15.46
CA VAL A 38 -6.76 -11.74 -15.25
C VAL A 38 -7.79 -12.81 -15.58
N THR A 39 -7.46 -13.70 -16.51
CA THR A 39 -8.35 -14.79 -16.95
C THR A 39 -7.90 -16.17 -16.48
N CYS A 40 -6.71 -16.28 -15.88
CA CYS A 40 -6.12 -17.53 -15.42
C CYS A 40 -6.57 -17.95 -14.00
N LEU A 41 -7.38 -17.15 -13.33
CA LEU A 41 -7.88 -17.43 -11.99
C LEU A 41 -9.24 -18.13 -12.02
N PRO A 42 -9.62 -18.88 -10.94
CA PRO A 42 -10.93 -19.50 -10.81
C PRO A 42 -12.08 -18.48 -10.93
N GLU A 43 -13.23 -18.93 -11.46
CA GLU A 43 -14.41 -18.08 -11.68
C GLU A 43 -15.02 -17.50 -10.41
N GLU A 44 -14.74 -18.09 -9.24
CA GLU A 44 -15.13 -17.59 -7.92
C GLU A 44 -14.51 -16.23 -7.62
N ILE A 45 -13.35 -15.91 -8.24
CA ILE A 45 -12.67 -14.62 -8.06
C ILE A 45 -13.25 -13.62 -9.05
N LYS A 46 -14.13 -12.76 -8.54
CA LYS A 46 -14.85 -11.80 -9.35
C LYS A 46 -13.97 -10.64 -9.82
N GLU A 47 -13.94 -10.40 -11.12
CA GLU A 47 -13.30 -9.25 -11.76
C GLU A 47 -11.84 -9.02 -11.31
N PRO A 48 -10.95 -10.02 -11.40
CA PRO A 48 -9.57 -9.83 -11.02
C PRO A 48 -8.84 -8.94 -12.03
N ILE A 49 -8.23 -7.85 -11.54
CA ILE A 49 -7.47 -6.88 -12.33
C ILE A 49 -6.03 -6.88 -11.83
N ALA A 50 -5.10 -7.26 -12.69
CA ALA A 50 -3.67 -7.12 -12.45
C ALA A 50 -3.21 -5.69 -12.73
N THR A 51 -2.36 -5.18 -11.87
CA THR A 51 -1.62 -3.94 -12.06
C THR A 51 -0.15 -4.29 -12.21
N TYR A 52 0.47 -3.87 -13.30
CA TYR A 52 1.86 -4.21 -13.63
C TYR A 52 2.58 -3.05 -14.30
N TYR A 53 3.89 -3.19 -14.42
CA TYR A 53 4.70 -2.32 -15.27
C TYR A 53 5.59 -3.17 -16.19
N LYS A 54 6.08 -2.55 -17.25
CA LYS A 54 7.04 -3.16 -18.17
C LYS A 54 8.41 -2.52 -18.03
N CYS A 55 9.45 -3.34 -18.02
CA CYS A 55 10.81 -2.85 -18.14
C CYS A 55 10.94 -2.05 -19.45
N PRO A 56 11.45 -0.81 -19.44
CA PRO A 56 11.58 -0.01 -20.66
C PRO A 56 12.55 -0.62 -21.67
N HIS A 57 13.47 -1.49 -21.24
CA HIS A 57 14.50 -2.11 -22.07
C HIS A 57 14.08 -3.45 -22.68
N CYS A 58 13.76 -4.42 -21.84
CA CYS A 58 13.44 -5.79 -22.31
C CYS A 58 11.94 -6.09 -22.40
N LYS A 59 11.08 -5.15 -22.00
CA LYS A 59 9.61 -5.27 -22.02
C LYS A 59 9.04 -6.33 -21.08
N ALA A 60 9.85 -6.94 -20.21
CA ALA A 60 9.37 -7.89 -19.21
C ALA A 60 8.31 -7.23 -18.32
N LYS A 61 7.22 -7.95 -18.07
CA LYS A 61 6.12 -7.50 -17.21
C LYS A 61 6.45 -7.82 -15.74
N TYR A 62 6.22 -6.87 -14.86
CA TYR A 62 6.38 -7.01 -13.41
C TYR A 62 5.07 -6.73 -12.71
N LEU A 63 4.49 -7.75 -12.08
CA LEU A 63 3.23 -7.65 -11.36
C LEU A 63 3.41 -6.86 -10.07
N ILE A 64 2.70 -5.74 -9.95
CA ILE A 64 2.67 -4.92 -8.73
C ILE A 64 1.66 -5.50 -7.75
N GLY A 65 0.45 -5.80 -8.23
CA GLY A 65 -0.61 -6.34 -7.39
C GLY A 65 -1.83 -6.73 -8.21
N VAL A 66 -2.73 -7.45 -7.56
CA VAL A 66 -4.01 -7.87 -8.14
C VAL A 66 -5.14 -7.40 -7.22
N LYS A 67 -6.23 -6.94 -7.80
CA LYS A 67 -7.44 -6.54 -7.08
C LYS A 67 -8.63 -7.29 -7.66
N SER A 68 -9.44 -7.88 -6.80
CA SER A 68 -10.76 -8.42 -7.13
C SER A 68 -11.86 -7.48 -6.69
N LYS A 69 -13.11 -7.79 -7.05
CA LYS A 69 -14.28 -7.05 -6.56
C LYS A 69 -14.35 -7.10 -5.03
N ASP A 70 -14.13 -8.26 -4.43
CA ASP A 70 -14.21 -8.43 -2.98
C ASP A 70 -13.15 -7.59 -2.24
N ILE A 71 -11.92 -7.51 -2.78
CA ILE A 71 -10.88 -6.64 -2.21
C ILE A 71 -11.26 -5.16 -2.33
N LYS A 72 -11.90 -4.76 -3.44
CA LYS A 72 -12.39 -3.38 -3.60
C LYS A 72 -13.48 -3.04 -2.58
N GLU A 73 -14.40 -3.97 -2.32
CA GLU A 73 -15.44 -3.81 -1.30
C GLU A 73 -14.83 -3.68 0.10
N LEU A 74 -13.88 -4.53 0.47
CA LEU A 74 -13.15 -4.40 1.75
C LEU A 74 -12.40 -3.06 1.88
N LEU A 75 -11.79 -2.57 0.81
CA LEU A 75 -11.15 -1.25 0.79
C LEU A 75 -12.15 -0.12 1.01
N MET A 76 -13.33 -0.19 0.41
CA MET A 76 -14.38 0.81 0.62
C MET A 76 -14.88 0.82 2.06
N GLU A 77 -15.12 -0.35 2.65
CA GLU A 77 -15.50 -0.47 4.06
C GLU A 77 -14.43 0.10 4.98
N PHE A 78 -13.15 -0.20 4.69
CA PHE A 78 -12.03 0.33 5.45
C PHE A 78 -11.97 1.85 5.43
N GLU A 79 -12.16 2.48 4.26
CA GLU A 79 -12.19 3.95 4.15
C GLU A 79 -13.37 4.56 4.92
N VAL A 80 -14.55 3.94 4.89
CA VAL A 80 -15.71 4.39 5.68
C VAL A 80 -15.41 4.34 7.18
N LEU A 81 -14.77 3.27 7.65
CA LEU A 81 -14.37 3.14 9.07
C LEU A 81 -13.32 4.17 9.47
N LYS A 82 -12.35 4.46 8.60
CA LYS A 82 -11.34 5.52 8.84
C LYS A 82 -12.00 6.89 9.02
N VAL A 83 -12.93 7.23 8.13
CA VAL A 83 -13.67 8.51 8.22
C VAL A 83 -14.49 8.55 9.50
N ARG A 84 -15.18 7.47 9.86
CA ARG A 84 -15.94 7.39 11.11
C ARG A 84 -15.03 7.58 12.33
N HIS A 85 -13.89 6.90 12.38
CA HIS A 85 -12.91 7.05 13.46
C HIS A 85 -12.41 8.49 13.58
N ALA A 86 -12.04 9.13 12.46
CA ALA A 86 -11.60 10.52 12.45
C ALA A 86 -12.67 11.50 12.97
N ASN A 87 -13.94 11.27 12.60
CA ASN A 87 -15.05 12.11 13.09
C ASN A 87 -15.29 11.92 14.58
N GLN A 88 -15.22 10.68 15.09
CA GLN A 88 -15.35 10.39 16.52
C GLN A 88 -14.21 11.00 17.34
N LEU A 89 -12.98 10.96 16.81
CA LEU A 89 -11.84 11.63 17.43
C LEU A 89 -12.07 13.14 17.57
N ARG A 90 -12.54 13.79 16.50
CA ARG A 90 -12.86 15.23 16.50
C ARG A 90 -14.00 15.57 17.46
N ALA A 91 -14.97 14.68 17.61
CA ALA A 91 -16.10 14.83 18.50
C ALA A 91 -15.78 14.55 20.00
N GLY A 92 -14.52 14.19 20.32
CA GLY A 92 -14.12 13.88 21.68
C GLY A 92 -14.68 12.56 22.22
N ALA A 93 -14.86 11.57 21.36
CA ALA A 93 -15.34 10.26 21.78
C ALA A 93 -14.45 9.62 22.87
N PRO A 94 -15.02 8.74 23.75
CA PRO A 94 -14.26 8.09 24.81
C PRO A 94 -13.08 7.29 24.26
N GLN A 95 -11.95 7.33 24.97
CA GLN A 95 -10.72 6.67 24.54
C GLN A 95 -10.89 5.16 24.35
N SER A 96 -11.74 4.51 25.17
CA SER A 96 -12.06 3.08 25.02
C SER A 96 -12.74 2.76 23.68
N GLN A 97 -13.60 3.65 23.19
CA GLN A 97 -14.25 3.51 21.89
C GLN A 97 -13.26 3.74 20.75
N LEU A 98 -12.40 4.73 20.88
CA LEU A 98 -11.34 4.99 19.87
C LEU A 98 -10.36 3.82 19.77
N ALA A 99 -9.97 3.22 20.90
CA ALA A 99 -9.10 2.04 20.91
C ALA A 99 -9.73 0.85 20.17
N ARG A 100 -11.01 0.53 20.44
CA ARG A 100 -11.72 -0.53 19.70
C ARG A 100 -11.78 -0.28 18.21
N ASN A 101 -12.00 0.98 17.79
CA ASN A 101 -12.00 1.32 16.37
C ASN A 101 -10.63 1.08 15.72
N VAL A 102 -9.55 1.37 16.43
CA VAL A 102 -8.17 1.11 15.94
C VAL A 102 -7.95 -0.39 15.75
N GLU A 103 -8.38 -1.22 16.72
CA GLU A 103 -8.29 -2.69 16.60
C GLU A 103 -9.04 -3.21 15.37
N VAL A 104 -10.28 -2.75 15.16
CA VAL A 104 -11.08 -3.12 13.98
C VAL A 104 -10.40 -2.69 12.67
N LEU A 105 -9.86 -1.47 12.63
CA LEU A 105 -9.12 -0.97 11.46
C LEU A 105 -7.87 -1.81 11.19
N GLN A 106 -7.12 -2.18 12.21
CA GLN A 106 -5.93 -3.02 12.08
C GLN A 106 -6.26 -4.42 11.56
N GLU A 107 -7.31 -5.05 12.09
CA GLU A 107 -7.77 -6.36 11.61
C GLU A 107 -8.23 -6.32 10.16
N MET A 108 -8.99 -5.28 9.79
CA MET A 108 -9.45 -5.11 8.41
C MET A 108 -8.27 -4.87 7.46
N TYR A 109 -7.31 -4.04 7.85
CA TYR A 109 -6.10 -3.82 7.08
C TYR A 109 -5.32 -5.12 6.85
N LYS A 110 -5.13 -5.94 7.88
CA LYS A 110 -4.50 -7.26 7.75
C LYS A 110 -5.25 -8.15 6.76
N LYS A 111 -6.58 -8.21 6.84
CA LYS A 111 -7.40 -8.99 5.88
C LYS A 111 -7.18 -8.53 4.45
N ILE A 112 -7.18 -7.22 4.19
CA ILE A 112 -6.97 -6.65 2.86
C ILE A 112 -5.57 -7.00 2.32
N VAL A 113 -4.53 -6.86 3.15
CA VAL A 113 -3.15 -7.17 2.77
C VAL A 113 -3.00 -8.65 2.46
N CYS A 114 -3.49 -9.54 3.33
CA CYS A 114 -3.42 -10.98 3.13
C CYS A 114 -4.19 -11.43 1.88
N ALA A 115 -5.40 -10.90 1.66
CA ALA A 115 -6.19 -11.21 0.48
C ALA A 115 -5.50 -10.75 -0.81
N GLY A 116 -4.95 -9.53 -0.81
CA GLY A 116 -4.20 -8.99 -1.96
C GLY A 116 -2.94 -9.78 -2.26
N HIS A 117 -2.22 -10.23 -1.22
CA HIS A 117 -1.02 -11.06 -1.37
C HIS A 117 -1.37 -12.44 -1.91
N ALA A 118 -2.35 -13.13 -1.32
CA ALA A 118 -2.79 -14.44 -1.79
C ALA A 118 -3.25 -14.41 -3.24
N LEU A 119 -3.97 -13.36 -3.64
CA LEU A 119 -4.42 -13.19 -5.00
C LEU A 119 -3.25 -12.94 -5.97
N LYS A 120 -2.25 -12.17 -5.56
CA LYS A 120 -1.03 -11.96 -6.35
C LYS A 120 -0.27 -13.25 -6.54
N GLU A 121 -0.06 -14.04 -5.50
CA GLU A 121 0.61 -15.34 -5.57
C GLU A 121 -0.15 -16.30 -6.50
N ALA A 122 -1.48 -16.36 -6.38
CA ALA A 122 -2.31 -17.18 -7.26
C ALA A 122 -2.14 -16.84 -8.75
N VAL A 123 -1.99 -15.55 -9.09
CA VAL A 123 -1.71 -15.13 -10.47
C VAL A 123 -0.32 -15.54 -10.90
N LEU A 124 0.69 -15.37 -10.05
CA LEU A 124 2.08 -15.75 -10.35
C LEU A 124 2.24 -17.27 -10.52
N ASP A 125 1.42 -18.05 -9.79
CA ASP A 125 1.40 -19.53 -9.94
C ASP A 125 0.67 -19.99 -11.20
N ALA A 126 -0.33 -19.24 -11.64
CA ALA A 126 -1.18 -19.60 -12.78
C ALA A 126 -0.60 -19.18 -14.13
N THR A 127 0.39 -18.27 -14.16
CA THR A 127 0.95 -17.75 -15.43
C THR A 127 2.43 -17.40 -15.31
N ASP A 128 3.19 -17.65 -16.39
CA ASP A 128 4.59 -17.26 -16.52
C ASP A 128 4.77 -15.89 -17.18
N GLU A 129 3.69 -15.12 -17.37
CA GLU A 129 3.74 -13.82 -18.05
C GLU A 129 4.50 -12.74 -17.26
N TYR A 130 4.61 -12.91 -15.95
CA TYR A 130 5.26 -11.94 -15.08
C TYR A 130 6.64 -12.39 -14.63
N ALA A 131 7.59 -11.47 -14.72
CA ALA A 131 9.01 -11.71 -14.40
C ALA A 131 9.32 -11.65 -12.89
N ASN A 132 8.31 -11.45 -12.04
CA ASN A 132 8.51 -11.39 -10.61
C ASN A 132 9.08 -12.72 -10.08
N LYS A 133 10.25 -12.65 -9.44
CA LYS A 133 10.68 -13.73 -8.58
C LYS A 133 9.76 -13.79 -7.37
N ARG A 134 9.43 -14.98 -6.89
CA ARG A 134 8.69 -15.21 -5.65
C ARG A 134 9.58 -14.81 -4.47
N VAL A 135 9.56 -13.52 -4.14
CA VAL A 135 10.13 -13.02 -2.90
C VAL A 135 8.96 -12.95 -1.93
N CYS A 136 8.88 -13.86 -0.97
CA CYS A 136 8.00 -13.68 0.17
C CYS A 136 8.46 -12.41 0.89
N PRO A 137 7.68 -11.33 0.94
CA PRO A 137 8.02 -10.22 1.84
C PRO A 137 7.85 -10.75 3.26
N ASP A 138 8.92 -10.66 4.05
CA ASP A 138 8.82 -10.85 5.50
C ASP A 138 7.79 -9.85 6.02
N VAL A 139 6.61 -10.37 6.41
CA VAL A 139 5.46 -9.58 6.88
C VAL A 139 5.77 -8.87 8.20
N ASP A 140 6.88 -9.22 8.83
CA ASP A 140 7.27 -8.71 10.15
C ASP A 140 7.94 -7.32 10.14
N GLN A 141 8.22 -6.72 8.97
CA GLN A 141 8.98 -5.45 8.92
C GLN A 141 8.17 -4.18 8.66
N ALA A 142 6.85 -4.23 8.57
CA ALA A 142 6.02 -3.07 8.21
C ALA A 142 5.11 -2.55 9.32
N MET A 143 5.50 -2.69 10.58
CA MET A 143 4.83 -1.95 11.66
C MET A 143 5.70 -0.74 12.03
N PRO A 144 5.28 0.49 11.77
CA PRO A 144 5.93 1.65 12.39
C PRO A 144 5.63 1.63 13.88
N GLU A 145 6.64 1.26 14.66
CA GLU A 145 6.65 1.35 16.12
C GLU A 145 6.89 2.82 16.50
N GLU A 146 5.85 3.63 16.49
CA GLU A 146 5.87 4.95 17.12
C GLU A 146 4.70 5.10 18.09
N ALA A 147 4.93 4.58 19.30
CA ALA A 147 4.18 5.04 20.46
C ALA A 147 4.83 6.35 20.97
N PRO A 148 4.08 7.44 21.14
CA PRO A 148 4.62 8.66 21.74
C PRO A 148 4.99 8.38 23.20
N LYS A 149 6.27 8.53 23.52
CA LYS A 149 6.77 8.53 24.90
C LYS A 149 6.21 9.78 25.61
N ASN A 150 5.20 9.58 26.44
CA ASN A 150 4.75 10.59 27.40
C ASN A 150 5.81 10.75 28.51
N ASP A 151 6.70 11.70 28.34
CA ASP A 151 7.56 12.21 29.43
C ASP A 151 6.67 12.96 30.42
N LYS A 152 6.22 12.25 31.46
CA LYS A 152 5.70 12.90 32.67
C LYS A 152 6.89 13.39 33.49
N GLY A 153 7.28 14.65 33.27
CA GLY A 153 8.17 15.38 34.14
C GLY A 153 7.55 15.53 35.53
N THR A 154 8.03 14.73 36.46
CA THR A 154 7.81 14.91 37.91
C THR A 154 8.63 16.10 38.40
N GLY A 155 7.99 17.26 38.46
CA GLY A 155 8.49 18.43 39.14
C GLY A 155 8.15 18.36 40.63
N ALA A 156 9.02 17.76 41.44
CA ALA A 156 9.00 17.95 42.86
C ALA A 156 9.50 19.37 43.20
N ARG A 157 8.68 20.20 43.84
CA ARG A 157 9.11 21.36 44.57
C ARG A 157 8.82 21.16 46.05
N ASN A 158 9.88 20.96 46.81
CA ASN A 158 9.93 21.24 48.23
C ASN A 158 9.95 22.72 48.46
N SER A 159 9.14 23.22 49.35
CA SER A 159 9.39 24.29 50.31
C SER A 159 8.22 24.34 51.27
#